data_f5298bd51410fe0de75cdb2cba24f2cc
#
_entry.id   f5298bd51410fe0de75cdb2cba24f2cc
#
_cell.length_a   1.000
_cell.length_b   1.000
_cell.length_c   1.000
_cell.angle_alpha   90.00
_cell.angle_beta   90.00
_cell.angle_gamma   90.00
#
_symmetry.space_group_name_H-M   'P 1'
#
loop_
_entity.id
_entity.type
_entity.pdbx_description
1 polymer ?
#
loop_
_entity_poly.entity_id
_entity_poly.type
_entity_poly.pdbx_seq_one_letter_code
_entity_poly.pdbx_strand_id
1 'polypeptide(L)'
;GENLYRGSNGPLKVNRSKINEKFPLFQAVLNAAKDSGFELYDDSNGYKQEGFGTFDVTIHGGKRYGAGRAYLDDIKNNSNINIFTHSYVSKILFKNKVAIGIEVIKNNKKEIYYANKEVLLSAGSINSPKLLQLSGVGNAIELKKHGIEIIHDLPGVGENLQDHLEIYIQHKSKKR
;
A
#
# COMPACT_ATOMS: atom_id res chain seq x y z
N GLY A 1 -7.24 19.09 -10.77
CA GLY A 1 -8.61 19.60 -10.77
C GLY A 1 -9.61 18.50 -10.51
N GLU A 2 -10.80 18.89 -10.13
CA GLU A 2 -11.89 17.96 -9.90
C GLU A 2 -12.50 17.55 -11.25
N ASN A 3 -12.75 16.26 -11.45
CA ASN A 3 -13.43 15.70 -12.60
C ASN A 3 -14.06 14.36 -12.24
N LEU A 4 -14.64 13.64 -13.21
CA LEU A 4 -15.31 12.35 -13.00
C LEU A 4 -14.40 11.28 -12.34
N TYR A 5 -13.10 11.41 -12.44
CA TYR A 5 -12.10 10.45 -11.97
C TYR A 5 -11.32 10.93 -10.74
N ARG A 6 -11.51 12.19 -10.32
CA ARG A 6 -10.70 12.81 -9.27
C ARG A 6 -11.51 13.71 -8.36
N GLY A 7 -11.31 13.56 -7.06
CA GLY A 7 -11.74 14.52 -6.07
C GLY A 7 -10.65 15.57 -5.78
N SER A 8 -11.04 16.69 -5.18
CA SER A 8 -10.11 17.76 -4.77
C SER A 8 -10.00 17.92 -3.25
N ASN A 9 -10.95 17.37 -2.49
CA ASN A 9 -11.08 17.61 -1.06
C ASN A 9 -10.57 16.48 -0.15
N GLY A 10 -9.96 15.43 -0.75
CA GLY A 10 -9.40 14.32 0.02
C GLY A 10 -8.15 14.72 0.82
N PRO A 11 -7.85 14.00 1.91
CA PRO A 11 -6.66 14.26 2.74
C PRO A 11 -5.36 13.90 2.01
N LEU A 12 -5.36 12.90 1.13
CA LEU A 12 -4.17 12.51 0.37
C LEU A 12 -3.90 13.52 -0.75
N LYS A 13 -2.81 14.24 -0.65
CA LYS A 13 -2.41 15.22 -1.67
C LYS A 13 -1.62 14.53 -2.77
N VAL A 14 -2.09 14.74 -4.00
CA VAL A 14 -1.50 14.20 -5.22
C VAL A 14 -1.16 15.37 -6.14
N ASN A 15 0.04 15.37 -6.69
CA ASN A 15 0.48 16.31 -7.69
C ASN A 15 0.71 15.62 -9.01
N ARG A 16 0.29 16.25 -10.09
CA ARG A 16 0.75 15.88 -11.41
C ARG A 16 2.20 16.32 -11.56
N SER A 17 3.06 15.39 -11.93
CA SER A 17 4.45 15.73 -12.25
C SER A 17 4.45 16.71 -13.42
N LYS A 18 4.85 17.96 -13.16
CA LYS A 18 5.09 18.91 -14.25
C LYS A 18 6.35 18.47 -14.95
N ILE A 19 6.24 18.21 -16.25
CA ILE A 19 7.39 18.02 -17.10
C ILE A 19 8.24 19.29 -16.95
N ASN A 20 9.43 19.13 -16.42
CA ASN A 20 10.35 20.22 -16.40
C ASN A 20 10.77 20.47 -17.86
N GLU A 21 10.35 21.61 -18.44
CA GLU A 21 10.73 22.02 -19.79
C GLU A 21 12.26 22.05 -19.98
N LYS A 22 13.00 22.16 -18.87
CA LYS A 22 14.47 22.06 -18.83
C LYS A 22 14.99 20.61 -18.94
N PHE A 23 14.12 19.60 -19.00
CA PHE A 23 14.54 18.21 -19.15
C PHE A 23 14.26 17.68 -20.56
N PRO A 24 15.14 17.98 -21.52
CA PRO A 24 14.89 17.76 -22.95
C PRO A 24 14.71 16.28 -23.31
N LEU A 25 15.29 15.35 -22.55
CA LEU A 25 15.14 13.92 -22.82
C LEU A 25 13.70 13.44 -22.62
N PHE A 26 12.97 13.98 -21.66
CA PHE A 26 11.59 13.60 -21.46
C PHE A 26 10.72 14.03 -22.66
N GLN A 27 10.89 15.26 -23.11
CA GLN A 27 10.17 15.74 -24.29
C GLN A 27 10.55 14.94 -25.55
N ALA A 28 11.82 14.55 -25.69
CA ALA A 28 12.26 13.72 -26.80
C ALA A 28 11.58 12.32 -26.79
N VAL A 29 11.37 11.72 -25.61
CA VAL A 29 10.65 10.45 -25.48
C VAL A 29 9.19 10.61 -25.90
N LEU A 30 8.50 11.66 -25.45
CA LEU A 30 7.11 11.91 -25.84
C LEU A 30 6.96 12.16 -27.34
N ASN A 31 7.88 12.93 -27.93
CA ASN A 31 7.88 13.17 -29.37
C ASN A 31 8.12 11.88 -30.14
N ALA A 32 9.10 11.07 -29.76
CA ALA A 32 9.38 9.79 -30.38
C ALA A 32 8.19 8.82 -30.29
N ALA A 33 7.48 8.79 -29.15
CA ALA A 33 6.26 8.00 -29.00
C ALA A 33 5.18 8.45 -29.98
N LYS A 34 4.94 9.77 -30.09
CA LYS A 34 3.98 10.34 -31.03
C LYS A 34 4.36 10.05 -32.48
N ASP A 35 5.62 10.22 -32.85
CA ASP A 35 6.14 9.96 -34.20
C ASP A 35 6.03 8.47 -34.57
N SER A 36 6.05 7.59 -33.57
CA SER A 36 5.87 6.14 -33.72
C SER A 36 4.38 5.71 -33.69
N GLY A 37 3.44 6.65 -33.66
CA GLY A 37 2.02 6.39 -33.71
C GLY A 37 1.38 6.04 -32.36
N PHE A 38 2.10 6.19 -31.25
CA PHE A 38 1.53 6.01 -29.92
C PHE A 38 0.79 7.27 -29.46
N GLU A 39 -0.28 7.06 -28.73
CA GLU A 39 -1.02 8.16 -28.13
C GLU A 39 -0.33 8.70 -26.87
N LEU A 40 -0.47 10.00 -26.69
CA LEU A 40 -0.08 10.67 -25.44
C LEU A 40 -1.31 10.85 -24.55
N TYR A 41 -1.17 10.62 -23.26
CA TYR A 41 -2.20 10.92 -22.28
C TYR A 41 -1.78 12.06 -21.35
N ASP A 42 -2.75 12.86 -20.96
CA ASP A 42 -2.55 13.91 -19.95
C ASP A 42 -2.76 13.38 -18.53
N ASP A 43 -3.49 12.27 -18.39
CA ASP A 43 -3.89 11.72 -17.11
C ASP A 43 -3.88 10.18 -17.12
N SER A 44 -2.85 9.60 -16.51
CA SER A 44 -2.72 8.13 -16.37
C SER A 44 -3.82 7.48 -15.51
N ASN A 45 -4.56 8.25 -14.73
CA ASN A 45 -5.67 7.79 -13.89
C ASN A 45 -7.03 8.30 -14.37
N GLY A 46 -7.09 8.80 -15.61
CA GLY A 46 -8.32 9.28 -16.24
C GLY A 46 -9.05 8.21 -17.05
N TYR A 47 -9.83 8.68 -18.01
CA TYR A 47 -10.60 7.81 -18.91
C TYR A 47 -9.72 6.85 -19.73
N LYS A 48 -8.58 7.34 -20.24
CA LYS A 48 -7.64 6.56 -21.03
C LYS A 48 -6.32 6.42 -20.29
N GLN A 49 -5.92 5.19 -20.03
CA GLN A 49 -4.72 4.85 -19.27
C GLN A 49 -3.59 4.31 -20.14
N GLU A 50 -3.90 3.92 -21.39
CA GLU A 50 -2.92 3.43 -22.34
C GLU A 50 -2.29 4.59 -23.12
N GLY A 51 -0.96 4.56 -23.25
CA GLY A 51 -0.19 5.57 -23.98
C GLY A 51 1.05 6.05 -23.24
N PHE A 52 1.57 7.18 -23.64
CA PHE A 52 2.75 7.82 -23.04
C PHE A 52 2.37 9.12 -22.31
N GLY A 53 2.93 9.32 -21.15
CA GLY A 53 2.64 10.51 -20.35
C GLY A 53 3.39 10.53 -19.03
N THR A 54 2.96 11.40 -18.12
CA THR A 54 3.54 11.53 -16.78
C THR A 54 2.66 10.85 -15.74
N PHE A 55 3.30 10.31 -14.71
CA PHE A 55 2.61 9.80 -13.54
C PHE A 55 2.28 10.91 -12.54
N ASP A 56 1.17 10.73 -11.85
CA ASP A 56 0.88 11.49 -10.65
C ASP A 56 1.72 10.96 -9.48
N VAL A 57 2.09 11.87 -8.59
CA VAL A 57 2.93 11.57 -7.44
C VAL A 57 2.32 12.09 -6.15
N THR A 58 2.45 11.32 -5.09
CA THR A 58 2.03 11.72 -3.74
C THR A 58 3.08 12.63 -3.11
N ILE A 59 3.18 13.84 -3.61
CA ILE A 59 4.09 14.90 -3.12
C ILE A 59 3.28 16.16 -2.84
N HIS A 60 3.51 16.79 -1.70
CA HIS A 60 2.93 18.08 -1.34
C HIS A 60 3.97 18.95 -0.62
N GLY A 61 4.07 20.22 -1.01
CA GLY A 61 5.07 21.14 -0.45
C GLY A 61 6.52 20.64 -0.59
N GLY A 62 6.86 19.98 -1.73
CA GLY A 62 8.19 19.43 -2.00
C GLY A 62 8.56 18.20 -1.16
N LYS A 63 7.63 17.62 -0.41
CA LYS A 63 7.86 16.45 0.44
C LYS A 63 6.93 15.29 0.06
N ARG A 64 7.41 14.05 0.22
CA ARG A 64 6.56 12.86 0.09
C ARG A 64 5.37 12.97 1.04
N TYR A 65 4.17 12.75 0.50
CA TYR A 65 2.90 12.84 1.23
C TYR A 65 2.27 11.45 1.33
N GLY A 66 2.88 10.59 2.15
CA GLY A 66 2.42 9.22 2.37
C GLY A 66 1.20 9.16 3.30
N ALA A 67 0.62 7.97 3.43
CA ALA A 67 -0.61 7.72 4.21
C ALA A 67 -0.53 8.20 5.66
N GLY A 68 0.60 8.00 6.35
CA GLY A 68 0.78 8.50 7.72
C GLY A 68 0.59 10.00 7.82
N ARG A 69 1.19 10.76 6.90
CA ARG A 69 1.04 12.22 6.85
C ARG A 69 -0.36 12.64 6.43
N ALA A 70 -0.95 11.94 5.47
CA ALA A 70 -2.27 12.29 4.95
C ALA A 70 -3.40 12.02 5.93
N TYR A 71 -3.29 10.96 6.73
CA TYR A 71 -4.41 10.47 7.54
C TYR A 71 -4.16 10.48 9.05
N LEU A 72 -2.89 10.53 9.53
CA LEU A 72 -2.59 10.49 10.95
C LEU A 72 -2.10 11.83 11.51
N ASP A 73 -1.40 12.66 10.72
CA ASP A 73 -0.80 13.90 11.26
C ASP A 73 -1.84 14.82 11.92
N ASP A 74 -3.03 14.95 11.36
CA ASP A 74 -4.09 15.81 11.87
C ASP A 74 -4.83 15.22 13.08
N ILE A 75 -4.79 13.90 13.26
CA ILE A 75 -5.57 13.20 14.27
C ILE A 75 -4.72 12.52 15.35
N LYS A 76 -3.40 12.48 15.23
CA LYS A 76 -2.49 11.77 16.15
C LYS A 76 -2.57 12.23 17.60
N ASN A 77 -3.04 13.46 17.82
CA ASN A 77 -3.21 14.06 19.16
C ASN A 77 -4.66 13.92 19.68
N ASN A 78 -5.55 13.21 18.95
CA ASN A 78 -6.90 12.97 19.40
C ASN A 78 -6.88 11.95 20.55
N SER A 79 -7.55 12.26 21.66
CA SER A 79 -7.61 11.41 22.87
C SER A 79 -8.20 10.02 22.63
N ASN A 80 -8.96 9.82 21.55
CA ASN A 80 -9.54 8.54 21.19
C ASN A 80 -8.60 7.67 20.36
N ILE A 81 -7.39 8.14 20.04
CA ILE A 81 -6.41 7.43 19.19
C ILE A 81 -5.13 7.22 19.98
N ASN A 82 -4.71 5.96 20.07
CA ASN A 82 -3.42 5.57 20.61
C ASN A 82 -2.56 4.95 19.51
N ILE A 83 -1.41 5.54 19.23
CA ILE A 83 -0.47 5.06 18.22
C ILE A 83 0.72 4.41 18.93
N PHE A 84 0.89 3.11 18.75
CA PHE A 84 2.01 2.37 19.29
C PHE A 84 2.99 2.04 18.16
N THR A 85 4.15 2.68 18.16
CA THR A 85 5.27 2.37 17.27
C THR A 85 6.21 1.35 17.91
N HIS A 86 7.11 0.74 17.10
CA HIS A 86 8.04 -0.29 17.57
C HIS A 86 7.35 -1.45 18.28
N SER A 87 6.14 -1.79 17.83
CA SER A 87 5.27 -2.80 18.39
C SER A 87 5.01 -3.87 17.35
N TYR A 88 5.66 -5.02 17.50
CA TYR A 88 5.52 -6.14 16.56
C TYR A 88 4.31 -7.00 16.97
N VAL A 89 3.27 -7.02 16.14
CA VAL A 89 2.11 -7.89 16.35
C VAL A 89 2.50 -9.30 15.92
N SER A 90 2.52 -10.24 16.86
CA SER A 90 2.93 -11.63 16.65
C SER A 90 1.75 -12.56 16.40
N LYS A 91 0.58 -12.23 16.94
CA LYS A 91 -0.60 -13.09 16.85
C LYS A 91 -1.89 -12.29 17.01
N ILE A 92 -2.96 -12.70 16.30
CA ILE A 92 -4.33 -12.31 16.60
C ILE A 92 -4.90 -13.34 17.58
N LEU A 93 -5.56 -12.88 18.61
CA LEU A 93 -6.17 -13.72 19.62
C LEU A 93 -7.63 -14.01 19.28
N PHE A 94 -8.00 -15.29 19.31
CA PHE A 94 -9.35 -15.73 19.02
C PHE A 94 -9.99 -16.41 20.22
N LYS A 95 -11.30 -16.20 20.38
CA LYS A 95 -12.15 -16.97 21.27
C LYS A 95 -13.41 -17.37 20.50
N ASN A 96 -13.67 -18.66 20.39
CA ASN A 96 -14.81 -19.18 19.62
C ASN A 96 -14.86 -18.61 18.18
N LYS A 97 -13.72 -18.54 17.51
CA LYS A 97 -13.53 -17.96 16.15
C LYS A 97 -13.78 -16.44 16.04
N VAL A 98 -13.98 -15.75 17.14
CA VAL A 98 -14.10 -14.29 17.18
C VAL A 98 -12.76 -13.70 17.56
N ALA A 99 -12.26 -12.72 16.78
CA ALA A 99 -11.04 -12.00 17.12
C ALA A 99 -11.31 -11.10 18.34
N ILE A 100 -10.56 -11.33 19.42
CA ILE A 100 -10.75 -10.64 20.71
C ILE A 100 -9.59 -9.72 21.06
N GLY A 101 -8.52 -9.70 20.28
CA GLY A 101 -7.34 -8.88 20.58
C GLY A 101 -6.12 -9.32 19.80
N ILE A 102 -4.98 -8.83 20.21
CA ILE A 102 -3.67 -9.11 19.61
C ILE A 102 -2.61 -9.37 20.68
N GLU A 103 -1.63 -10.21 20.36
CA GLU A 103 -0.37 -10.33 21.07
C GLU A 103 0.67 -9.44 20.37
N VAL A 104 1.38 -8.65 21.14
CA VAL A 104 2.42 -7.72 20.67
C VAL A 104 3.73 -8.04 21.37
N ILE A 105 4.82 -8.01 20.61
CA ILE A 105 6.18 -8.07 21.16
C ILE A 105 6.77 -6.67 21.13
N LYS A 106 7.10 -6.17 22.32
CA LYS A 106 7.72 -4.86 22.51
C LYS A 106 8.86 -4.99 23.50
N ASN A 107 10.06 -4.51 23.14
CA ASN A 107 11.26 -4.64 23.98
C ASN A 107 11.48 -6.09 24.47
N ASN A 108 11.31 -7.08 23.62
CA ASN A 108 11.39 -8.52 23.94
C ASN A 108 10.40 -9.02 25.01
N LYS A 109 9.37 -8.25 25.31
CA LYS A 109 8.28 -8.65 26.21
C LYS A 109 6.99 -8.82 25.42
N LYS A 110 6.18 -9.80 25.84
CA LYS A 110 4.84 -10.02 25.29
C LYS A 110 3.84 -9.16 26.04
N GLU A 111 3.02 -8.44 25.30
CA GLU A 111 1.90 -7.64 25.80
C GLU A 111 0.63 -8.08 25.06
N ILE A 112 -0.52 -8.03 25.73
CA ILE A 112 -1.81 -8.35 25.13
C ILE A 112 -2.67 -7.10 25.14
N TYR A 113 -3.28 -6.83 23.99
CA TYR A 113 -4.27 -5.77 23.82
C TYR A 113 -5.59 -6.38 23.39
N TYR A 114 -6.62 -6.15 24.18
CA TYR A 114 -7.98 -6.65 23.88
C TYR A 114 -8.78 -5.63 23.08
N ALA A 115 -9.58 -6.12 22.14
CA ALA A 115 -10.49 -5.32 21.34
C ALA A 115 -11.90 -5.40 21.89
N ASN A 116 -12.56 -4.25 22.09
CA ASN A 116 -13.94 -4.20 22.55
C ASN A 116 -14.97 -4.46 21.44
N LYS A 117 -14.57 -4.22 20.18
CA LYS A 117 -15.45 -4.39 19.01
C LYS A 117 -14.81 -5.33 17.98
N GLU A 118 -13.68 -4.95 17.42
CA GLU A 118 -13.06 -5.67 16.32
C GLU A 118 -11.55 -5.44 16.25
N VAL A 119 -10.86 -6.29 15.49
CA VAL A 119 -9.45 -6.14 15.13
C VAL A 119 -9.37 -5.86 13.62
N LEU A 120 -8.86 -4.70 13.24
CA LEU A 120 -8.64 -4.32 11.85
C LEU A 120 -7.23 -4.73 11.42
N LEU A 121 -7.14 -5.59 10.42
CA LEU A 121 -5.88 -6.09 9.89
C LEU A 121 -5.50 -5.35 8.61
N SER A 122 -4.47 -4.50 8.69
CA SER A 122 -3.98 -3.66 7.59
C SER A 122 -2.45 -3.72 7.47
N ALA A 123 -1.88 -4.93 7.58
CA ALA A 123 -0.43 -5.14 7.60
C ALA A 123 0.20 -5.30 6.19
N GLY A 124 -0.57 -5.10 5.14
CA GLY A 124 -0.15 -5.22 3.74
C GLY A 124 -0.33 -6.64 3.19
N SER A 125 -0.10 -6.80 1.88
CA SER A 125 -0.39 -8.03 1.13
C SER A 125 0.42 -9.25 1.58
N ILE A 126 1.58 -9.05 2.18
CA ILE A 126 2.44 -10.12 2.69
C ILE A 126 2.18 -10.38 4.18
N ASN A 127 2.17 -9.32 5.00
CA ASN A 127 2.10 -9.52 6.45
C ASN A 127 0.68 -9.80 6.96
N SER A 128 -0.37 -9.36 6.28
CA SER A 128 -1.74 -9.68 6.68
C SER A 128 -2.03 -11.18 6.60
N PRO A 129 -1.82 -11.87 5.47
CA PRO A 129 -2.01 -13.32 5.43
C PRO A 129 -1.02 -14.07 6.34
N LYS A 130 0.24 -13.63 6.44
CA LYS A 130 1.20 -14.20 7.38
C LYS A 130 0.68 -14.15 8.82
N LEU A 131 0.14 -13.02 9.26
CA LEU A 131 -0.36 -12.86 10.61
C LEU A 131 -1.61 -13.72 10.86
N LEU A 132 -2.49 -13.86 9.87
CA LEU A 132 -3.61 -14.80 9.94
C LEU A 132 -3.13 -16.25 10.11
N GLN A 133 -2.17 -16.69 9.29
CA GLN A 133 -1.60 -18.03 9.36
C GLN A 133 -0.94 -18.29 10.72
N LEU A 134 -0.10 -17.39 11.21
CA LEU A 134 0.51 -17.48 12.54
C LEU A 134 -0.53 -17.52 13.67
N SER A 135 -1.73 -17.02 13.40
CA SER A 135 -2.85 -17.00 14.34
C SER A 135 -3.79 -18.19 14.20
N GLY A 136 -3.47 -19.15 13.33
CA GLY A 136 -4.25 -20.37 13.14
C GLY A 136 -5.37 -20.28 12.10
N VAL A 137 -5.35 -19.25 11.25
CA VAL A 137 -6.31 -19.06 10.15
C VAL A 137 -5.58 -19.19 8.80
N GLY A 138 -5.85 -20.26 8.07
CA GLY A 138 -5.18 -20.58 6.80
C GLY A 138 -5.42 -22.02 6.40
N ASN A 139 -4.64 -22.51 5.44
CA ASN A 139 -4.70 -23.92 5.02
C ASN A 139 -4.32 -24.85 6.19
N ALA A 140 -5.27 -25.67 6.63
CA ALA A 140 -5.11 -26.53 7.81
C ALA A 140 -3.94 -27.52 7.67
N ILE A 141 -3.67 -28.03 6.46
CA ILE A 141 -2.58 -28.98 6.22
C ILE A 141 -1.23 -28.29 6.41
N GLU A 142 -1.08 -27.09 5.86
CA GLU A 142 0.15 -26.30 5.98
C GLU A 142 0.37 -25.85 7.44
N LEU A 143 -0.66 -25.35 8.10
CA LEU A 143 -0.59 -24.93 9.50
C LEU A 143 -0.13 -26.06 10.42
N LYS A 144 -0.66 -27.29 10.20
CA LYS A 144 -0.24 -28.49 10.95
C LYS A 144 1.25 -28.82 10.78
N LYS A 145 1.78 -28.70 9.55
CA LYS A 145 3.23 -28.95 9.30
C LYS A 145 4.13 -28.05 10.14
N HIS A 146 3.64 -26.86 10.47
CA HIS A 146 4.37 -25.88 11.26
C HIS A 146 4.01 -25.89 12.75
N GLY A 147 3.22 -26.86 13.21
CA GLY A 147 2.79 -26.97 14.61
C GLY A 147 1.86 -25.86 15.06
N ILE A 148 1.17 -25.20 14.12
CA ILE A 148 0.24 -24.10 14.44
C ILE A 148 -1.14 -24.69 14.69
N GLU A 149 -1.73 -24.35 15.84
CA GLU A 149 -3.09 -24.73 16.19
C GLU A 149 -4.10 -24.12 15.20
N ILE A 150 -5.02 -24.95 14.68
CA ILE A 150 -5.99 -24.52 13.69
C ILE A 150 -7.20 -23.91 14.39
N ILE A 151 -7.42 -22.62 14.15
CA ILE A 151 -8.63 -21.91 14.56
C ILE A 151 -9.70 -22.00 13.47
N HIS A 152 -9.27 -21.83 12.22
CA HIS A 152 -10.17 -21.91 11.06
C HIS A 152 -9.42 -22.33 9.81
N ASP A 153 -9.91 -23.37 9.16
CA ASP A 153 -9.41 -23.79 7.85
C ASP A 153 -9.92 -22.83 6.78
N LEU A 154 -9.01 -22.04 6.24
CA LEU A 154 -9.29 -21.03 5.20
C LEU A 154 -8.17 -21.09 4.15
N PRO A 155 -8.22 -22.03 3.20
CA PRO A 155 -7.11 -22.32 2.29
C PRO A 155 -6.70 -21.16 1.37
N GLY A 156 -7.58 -20.19 1.13
CA GLY A 156 -7.27 -19.01 0.31
C GLY A 156 -6.34 -17.99 0.98
N VAL A 157 -6.05 -18.11 2.28
CA VAL A 157 -5.17 -17.17 2.98
C VAL A 157 -3.72 -17.37 2.54
N GLY A 158 -3.16 -16.32 1.93
CA GLY A 158 -1.79 -16.30 1.42
C GLY A 158 -1.66 -16.80 -0.02
N GLU A 159 -2.76 -17.16 -0.66
CA GLU A 159 -2.79 -17.58 -2.06
C GLU A 159 -3.04 -16.38 -3.00
N ASN A 160 -2.77 -16.61 -4.29
CA ASN A 160 -3.07 -15.68 -5.39
C ASN A 160 -2.48 -14.27 -5.22
N LEU A 161 -1.27 -14.17 -4.65
CA LEU A 161 -0.56 -12.89 -4.60
C LEU A 161 -0.30 -12.40 -6.02
N GLN A 162 -0.73 -11.17 -6.31
CA GLN A 162 -0.52 -10.50 -7.59
C GLN A 162 0.13 -9.14 -7.36
N ASP A 163 0.96 -8.75 -8.33
CA ASP A 163 1.56 -7.42 -8.36
C ASP A 163 1.49 -6.85 -9.79
N HIS A 164 1.61 -5.54 -9.92
CA HIS A 164 1.67 -4.90 -11.23
C HIS A 164 2.97 -5.25 -11.94
N LEU A 165 2.87 -5.69 -13.20
CA LEU A 165 4.05 -5.86 -14.04
C LEU A 165 4.65 -4.50 -14.37
N GLU A 166 5.95 -4.38 -14.15
CA GLU A 166 6.70 -3.17 -14.43
C GLU A 166 7.98 -3.51 -15.21
N ILE A 167 8.23 -2.78 -16.29
CA ILE A 167 9.43 -2.94 -17.11
C ILE A 167 10.17 -1.61 -17.16
N TYR A 168 11.44 -1.63 -16.77
CA TYR A 168 12.32 -0.48 -16.88
C TYR A 168 13.17 -0.57 -18.14
N ILE A 169 12.94 0.35 -19.08
CA ILE A 169 13.77 0.48 -20.29
C ILE A 169 14.72 1.65 -20.08
N GLN A 170 16.01 1.38 -20.12
CA GLN A 170 17.05 2.38 -19.91
C GLN A 170 17.85 2.60 -21.17
N HIS A 171 18.05 3.84 -21.54
CA HIS A 171 18.89 4.25 -22.65
C HIS A 171 20.02 5.15 -22.16
N LYS A 172 21.25 4.88 -22.61
CA LYS A 172 22.41 5.75 -22.35
C LYS A 172 22.41 6.89 -23.35
N SER A 173 22.40 8.13 -22.87
CA SER A 173 22.61 9.29 -23.73
C SER A 173 24.01 9.30 -24.34
N LYS A 174 24.12 9.57 -25.64
CA LYS A 174 25.40 9.75 -26.34
C LYS A 174 26.00 11.15 -26.12
N LYS A 175 25.19 12.11 -25.69
CA LYS A 175 25.60 13.48 -25.38
C LYS A 175 25.39 13.75 -23.90
N ARG A 176 26.32 14.47 -23.30
CA ARG A 176 26.17 15.03 -21.95
C ARG A 176 25.38 16.32 -21.99
#